data_bb4deac103065f6aa16dab55bbf52312
#
_entry.id   bb4deac103065f6aa16dab55bbf52312
#
_cell.length_a   1.000
_cell.length_b   1.000
_cell.length_c   1.000
_cell.angle_alpha   90.00
_cell.angle_beta   90.00
_cell.angle_gamma   90.00
#
_symmetry.space_group_name_H-M   'P 1'
#
loop_
_entity.id
_entity.type
_entity.pdbx_description
1 polymer ?
#
loop_
_entity_poly.entity_id
_entity_poly.type
_entity_poly.pdbx_seq_one_letter_code
_entity_poly.pdbx_strand_id
1 'polypeptide(L)'
;MYTYEDHMMHDAWYFVDDDSDTVHMFHLAEPLEGGPSFVGHAISRDLVTWERLPTALKLGPPCSWDDLRICTGSVIERDGRYWMAYSATSLNDSTLEEQYRVQRAGMAVSDDLITWKKLPENPVTEAVAPHYELMGTGQRKMHHWRDPYLFDRGDAVYQLVCARRDKGPTGERGTVAMARSQDMRGWEILPPLEHDRMSDEMEVPQLYNINGLWYLVFCTLGRFLTPEHAAQFGDRLPERSNFSMVSDSPFGPFRIHGTGQIVEHDPGEVFYAAQLVKLKEDWYLLATAKDELGERISDPIPVYADETGIHAVTSASSPQAPC
;
A
#
# COMPACT_ATOMS: atom_id res chain seq x y z
N MET A 1 15.49 12.87 1.57
CA MET A 1 15.18 11.86 0.55
C MET A 1 16.11 10.65 0.69
N TYR A 2 15.58 9.43 0.78
CA TYR A 2 16.35 8.21 1.00
C TYR A 2 16.58 7.46 -0.32
N THR A 3 17.82 7.02 -0.54
CA THR A 3 18.24 6.23 -1.69
C THR A 3 19.00 4.99 -1.23
N TYR A 4 18.99 3.95 -2.04
CA TYR A 4 19.73 2.73 -1.82
C TYR A 4 20.71 2.56 -2.97
N GLU A 5 22.00 2.72 -2.71
CA GLU A 5 23.04 2.67 -3.74
C GLU A 5 22.94 1.36 -4.56
N ASP A 6 23.09 1.47 -5.87
CA ASP A 6 23.02 0.37 -6.84
C ASP A 6 21.67 -0.36 -6.95
N HIS A 7 20.59 0.23 -6.41
CA HIS A 7 19.27 -0.35 -6.45
C HIS A 7 18.21 0.68 -6.85
N MET A 8 17.24 0.26 -7.61
CA MET A 8 15.98 0.95 -7.76
C MET A 8 15.12 0.66 -6.53
N MET A 9 14.55 1.70 -5.94
CA MET A 9 13.67 1.60 -4.77
C MET A 9 12.28 2.02 -5.15
N HIS A 10 11.29 1.31 -4.65
CA HIS A 10 9.89 1.69 -4.79
C HIS A 10 9.06 1.08 -3.66
N ASP A 11 7.83 1.53 -3.55
CA ASP A 11 6.80 1.00 -2.66
C ASP A 11 7.33 0.73 -1.23
N ALA A 12 7.30 1.75 -0.41
CA ALA A 12 7.68 1.62 1.00
C ALA A 12 6.46 1.50 1.90
N TRP A 13 6.63 0.82 3.04
CA TRP A 13 5.66 0.80 4.12
C TRP A 13 6.36 1.01 5.46
N TYR A 14 5.62 1.47 6.44
CA TYR A 14 6.19 1.98 7.68
C TYR A 14 5.55 1.32 8.89
N PHE A 15 6.35 1.16 9.93
CA PHE A 15 5.90 0.83 11.28
C PHE A 15 6.53 1.84 12.24
N VAL A 16 5.71 2.48 13.06
CA VAL A 16 6.16 3.42 14.09
C VAL A 16 6.26 2.66 15.40
N ASP A 17 7.47 2.58 15.93
CA ASP A 17 7.71 2.07 17.27
C ASP A 17 7.60 3.24 18.26
N ASP A 18 6.44 3.36 18.87
CA ASP A 18 6.12 4.44 19.81
C ASP A 18 6.98 4.40 21.09
N ASP A 19 7.49 3.22 21.50
CA ASP A 19 8.33 3.08 22.68
C ASP A 19 9.73 3.69 22.48
N SER A 20 10.25 3.64 21.27
CA SER A 20 11.60 4.15 20.92
C SER A 20 11.59 5.44 20.10
N ASP A 21 10.43 6.01 19.78
CA ASP A 21 10.27 7.12 18.82
C ASP A 21 10.99 6.83 17.47
N THR A 22 10.96 5.57 17.02
CA THR A 22 11.65 5.13 15.82
C THR A 22 10.67 4.70 14.75
N VAL A 23 10.85 5.20 13.55
CA VAL A 23 10.08 4.78 12.37
C VAL A 23 10.89 3.75 11.60
N HIS A 24 10.35 2.56 11.45
CA HIS A 24 10.87 1.50 10.59
C HIS A 24 10.27 1.64 9.20
N MET A 25 11.11 1.76 8.19
CA MET A 25 10.73 1.75 6.79
C MET A 25 11.16 0.43 6.17
N PHE A 26 10.21 -0.28 5.61
CA PHE A 26 10.45 -1.41 4.71
C PHE A 26 10.16 -0.96 3.29
N HIS A 27 10.96 -1.39 2.32
CA HIS A 27 10.80 -0.95 0.94
C HIS A 27 11.21 -2.05 -0.04
N LEU A 28 10.63 -2.04 -1.22
CA LEU A 28 11.10 -2.89 -2.29
C LEU A 28 12.43 -2.36 -2.82
N ALA A 29 13.36 -3.26 -3.13
CA ALA A 29 14.64 -2.95 -3.74
C ALA A 29 14.95 -3.94 -4.86
N GLU A 30 15.32 -3.42 -6.03
CA GLU A 30 15.74 -4.20 -7.20
C GLU A 30 17.14 -3.76 -7.62
N PRO A 31 18.11 -4.69 -7.73
CA PRO A 31 19.47 -4.34 -8.18
C PRO A 31 19.45 -3.74 -9.60
N LEU A 32 20.13 -2.62 -9.83
CA LEU A 32 20.21 -1.96 -11.14
C LEU A 32 20.84 -2.84 -12.22
N GLU A 33 21.79 -3.70 -11.84
CA GLU A 33 22.45 -4.65 -12.74
C GLU A 33 21.60 -5.93 -13.01
N GLY A 34 20.38 -5.98 -12.45
CA GLY A 34 19.54 -7.17 -12.48
C GLY A 34 19.80 -8.11 -11.31
N GLY A 35 18.82 -8.91 -10.98
CA GLY A 35 18.86 -9.84 -9.86
C GLY A 35 17.52 -9.93 -9.11
N PRO A 36 17.45 -10.78 -8.07
CA PRO A 36 16.21 -10.91 -7.32
C PRO A 36 15.91 -9.66 -6.51
N SER A 37 14.64 -9.24 -6.52
CA SER A 37 14.14 -8.21 -5.61
C SER A 37 14.10 -8.71 -4.17
N PHE A 38 14.13 -7.79 -3.22
CA PHE A 38 14.05 -8.09 -1.80
C PHE A 38 13.38 -6.93 -1.05
N VAL A 39 13.04 -7.15 0.22
CA VAL A 39 12.55 -6.11 1.11
C VAL A 39 13.73 -5.56 1.91
N GLY A 40 14.12 -4.31 1.59
CA GLY A 40 15.09 -3.54 2.36
C GLY A 40 14.47 -3.04 3.66
N HIS A 41 15.31 -2.59 4.59
CA HIS A 41 14.90 -2.07 5.88
C HIS A 41 15.78 -0.89 6.29
N ALA A 42 15.17 0.18 6.76
CA ALA A 42 15.86 1.34 7.32
C ALA A 42 15.06 1.92 8.49
N ILE A 43 15.73 2.68 9.36
CA ILE A 43 15.10 3.36 10.49
C ILE A 43 15.39 4.85 10.47
N SER A 44 14.45 5.63 11.02
CA SER A 44 14.57 7.08 11.17
C SER A 44 13.86 7.56 12.43
N ARG A 45 14.27 8.74 12.95
CA ARG A 45 13.58 9.47 14.02
C ARG A 45 13.06 10.84 13.58
N ASP A 46 13.33 11.20 12.33
CA ASP A 46 12.99 12.52 11.77
C ASP A 46 12.37 12.43 10.36
N LEU A 47 12.22 11.23 9.79
CA LEU A 47 11.75 10.93 8.44
C LEU A 47 12.66 11.48 7.32
N VAL A 48 13.80 12.06 7.66
CA VAL A 48 14.74 12.68 6.71
C VAL A 48 16.05 11.91 6.66
N THR A 49 16.58 11.58 7.84
CA THR A 49 17.83 10.85 8.01
C THR A 49 17.50 9.38 8.30
N TRP A 50 17.99 8.49 7.44
CA TRP A 50 17.69 7.07 7.52
C TRP A 50 18.95 6.25 7.74
N GLU A 51 18.91 5.34 8.69
CA GLU A 51 19.94 4.34 8.94
C GLU A 51 19.51 3.00 8.35
N ARG A 52 20.34 2.45 7.46
CA ARG A 52 20.07 1.17 6.81
C ARG A 52 20.30 0.00 7.78
N LEU A 53 19.37 -0.94 7.76
CA LEU A 53 19.40 -2.18 8.51
C LEU A 53 19.55 -3.41 7.58
N PRO A 54 19.75 -4.62 8.12
CA PRO A 54 19.77 -5.84 7.33
C PRO A 54 18.49 -6.04 6.53
N THR A 55 18.57 -6.68 5.37
CA THR A 55 17.43 -7.07 4.52
C THR A 55 16.38 -7.81 5.34
N ALA A 56 15.13 -7.34 5.31
CA ALA A 56 14.02 -7.93 6.05
C ALA A 56 13.53 -9.25 5.43
N LEU A 57 13.21 -9.24 4.13
CA LEU A 57 12.76 -10.45 3.42
C LEU A 57 13.47 -10.62 2.08
N LYS A 58 13.70 -11.86 1.70
CA LYS A 58 14.19 -12.28 0.38
C LYS A 58 13.17 -13.18 -0.29
N LEU A 59 13.29 -13.38 -1.59
CA LEU A 59 12.52 -14.40 -2.32
C LEU A 59 12.62 -15.75 -1.61
N GLY A 60 11.60 -16.55 -1.76
CA GLY A 60 11.62 -17.95 -1.32
C GLY A 60 12.52 -18.81 -2.19
N PRO A 61 12.78 -20.06 -1.76
CA PRO A 61 13.53 -21.01 -2.58
C PRO A 61 12.78 -21.33 -3.88
N PRO A 62 13.48 -21.82 -4.91
CA PRO A 62 12.82 -22.25 -6.16
C PRO A 62 11.62 -23.16 -5.91
N CYS A 63 10.54 -22.92 -6.64
CA CYS A 63 9.24 -23.59 -6.54
C CYS A 63 8.44 -23.23 -5.27
N SER A 64 8.83 -22.23 -4.50
CA SER A 64 7.97 -21.66 -3.46
C SER A 64 6.93 -20.69 -4.06
N TRP A 65 5.93 -20.33 -3.27
CA TRP A 65 4.86 -19.42 -3.70
C TRP A 65 5.33 -17.98 -3.95
N ASP A 66 6.53 -17.62 -3.48
CA ASP A 66 7.13 -16.29 -3.50
C ASP A 66 8.55 -16.30 -4.10
N ASP A 67 8.81 -17.16 -5.08
CA ASP A 67 10.13 -17.32 -5.71
C ASP A 67 10.37 -16.40 -6.92
N LEU A 68 9.34 -15.67 -7.39
CA LEU A 68 9.47 -14.77 -8.54
C LEU A 68 9.63 -13.31 -8.13
N ARG A 69 8.71 -12.78 -7.32
CA ARG A 69 8.70 -11.38 -6.89
C ARG A 69 8.00 -11.23 -5.54
N ILE A 70 8.53 -10.37 -4.68
CA ILE A 70 7.84 -9.81 -3.52
C ILE A 70 7.30 -8.45 -3.91
N CYS A 71 6.10 -8.12 -3.44
CA CYS A 71 5.46 -6.82 -3.60
C CYS A 71 5.20 -6.19 -2.22
N THR A 72 4.51 -5.05 -2.20
CA THR A 72 4.26 -4.23 -1.02
C THR A 72 3.61 -5.00 0.14
N GLY A 73 3.74 -4.46 1.33
CA GLY A 73 3.22 -5.04 2.56
C GLY A 73 2.86 -4.02 3.64
N SER A 74 2.68 -4.50 4.85
CA SER A 74 2.48 -3.70 6.05
C SER A 74 2.94 -4.44 7.30
N VAL A 75 3.16 -3.73 8.39
CA VAL A 75 3.57 -4.29 9.69
C VAL A 75 2.63 -3.81 10.79
N ILE A 76 2.27 -4.72 11.70
CA ILE A 76 1.62 -4.38 12.96
C ILE A 76 2.30 -5.11 14.11
N GLU A 77 2.14 -4.58 15.33
CA GLU A 77 2.42 -5.30 16.54
C GLU A 77 1.14 -5.96 17.07
N ARG A 78 1.23 -7.22 17.49
CA ARG A 78 0.15 -7.93 18.17
C ARG A 78 0.71 -9.04 19.07
N ASP A 79 0.19 -9.09 20.29
CA ASP A 79 0.56 -10.09 21.31
C ASP A 79 2.08 -10.12 21.58
N GLY A 80 2.73 -8.94 21.59
CA GLY A 80 4.16 -8.77 21.86
C GLY A 80 5.06 -9.27 20.72
N ARG A 81 4.53 -9.39 19.51
CA ARG A 81 5.28 -9.78 18.30
C ARG A 81 4.93 -8.88 17.15
N TYR A 82 5.84 -8.74 16.21
CA TYR A 82 5.65 -7.98 14.98
C TYR A 82 5.24 -8.92 13.84
N TRP A 83 4.22 -8.53 13.10
CA TRP A 83 3.66 -9.30 12.01
C TRP A 83 3.70 -8.47 10.74
N MET A 84 4.37 -8.98 9.71
CA MET A 84 4.42 -8.39 8.38
C MET A 84 3.54 -9.18 7.43
N ALA A 85 2.55 -8.53 6.84
CA ALA A 85 1.91 -9.04 5.63
C ALA A 85 2.69 -8.56 4.40
N TYR A 86 2.82 -9.41 3.40
CA TYR A 86 3.43 -9.06 2.11
C TYR A 86 2.76 -9.84 0.99
N SER A 87 2.77 -9.30 -0.21
CA SER A 87 2.30 -10.04 -1.38
C SER A 87 3.46 -10.51 -2.24
N ALA A 88 3.21 -11.59 -2.99
CA ALA A 88 4.23 -12.17 -3.84
C ALA A 88 3.63 -12.95 -5.02
N THR A 89 4.51 -13.34 -5.96
CA THR A 89 4.21 -14.17 -7.11
C THR A 89 5.22 -15.30 -7.24
N SER A 90 4.83 -16.38 -7.92
CA SER A 90 5.67 -17.54 -8.15
C SER A 90 5.84 -17.85 -9.64
N LEU A 91 6.99 -18.38 -10.02
CA LEU A 91 7.26 -18.92 -11.37
C LEU A 91 6.38 -20.13 -11.72
N ASN A 92 5.75 -20.78 -10.74
CA ASN A 92 4.89 -21.93 -10.99
C ASN A 92 3.60 -21.57 -11.73
N ASP A 93 3.09 -20.34 -11.55
CA ASP A 93 1.80 -19.90 -12.11
C ASP A 93 1.81 -18.43 -12.60
N SER A 94 2.99 -17.84 -12.70
CA SER A 94 3.20 -16.48 -13.16
C SER A 94 4.35 -16.43 -14.16
N THR A 95 4.39 -15.37 -14.97
CA THR A 95 5.51 -15.08 -15.86
C THR A 95 6.14 -13.74 -15.48
N LEU A 96 7.32 -13.44 -16.04
CA LEU A 96 7.94 -12.11 -15.91
C LEU A 96 7.12 -11.01 -16.60
N GLU A 97 6.22 -11.37 -17.50
CA GLU A 97 5.27 -10.45 -18.11
C GLU A 97 4.18 -10.09 -17.13
N GLU A 98 3.93 -8.80 -16.90
CA GLU A 98 2.95 -8.30 -15.93
C GLU A 98 1.54 -8.85 -16.11
N GLN A 99 1.17 -9.14 -17.36
CA GLN A 99 -0.17 -9.61 -17.71
C GLN A 99 -0.48 -11.05 -17.27
N TYR A 100 0.52 -11.82 -16.79
CA TYR A 100 0.35 -13.22 -16.38
C TYR A 100 0.89 -13.43 -14.97
N ARG A 101 0.28 -12.80 -13.98
CA ARG A 101 0.70 -12.94 -12.58
C ARG A 101 -0.45 -13.38 -11.70
N VAL A 102 -0.19 -14.38 -10.88
CA VAL A 102 -1.06 -14.77 -9.77
C VAL A 102 -0.45 -14.22 -8.50
N GLN A 103 -1.11 -13.20 -7.95
CA GLN A 103 -0.69 -12.54 -6.74
C GLN A 103 -1.39 -13.17 -5.54
N ARG A 104 -0.66 -13.36 -4.45
CA ARG A 104 -1.14 -13.88 -3.16
C ARG A 104 -0.50 -13.12 -2.03
N ALA A 105 -1.12 -13.15 -0.86
CA ALA A 105 -0.52 -12.56 0.33
C ALA A 105 -0.09 -13.63 1.33
N GLY A 106 1.04 -13.38 1.95
CA GLY A 106 1.62 -14.19 3.00
C GLY A 106 2.01 -13.35 4.20
N MET A 107 2.49 -14.04 5.24
CA MET A 107 2.86 -13.45 6.51
C MET A 107 4.28 -13.81 6.89
N ALA A 108 4.96 -12.88 7.55
CA ALA A 108 6.19 -13.11 8.28
C ALA A 108 6.05 -12.59 9.71
N VAL A 109 6.82 -13.14 10.63
CA VAL A 109 6.78 -12.76 12.05
C VAL A 109 8.19 -12.47 12.55
N SER A 110 8.29 -11.49 13.45
CA SER A 110 9.52 -11.07 14.10
C SER A 110 9.30 -10.83 15.59
N ASP A 111 10.33 -11.03 16.39
CA ASP A 111 10.36 -10.66 17.83
C ASP A 111 11.16 -9.37 18.07
N ASP A 112 11.85 -8.82 17.01
CA ASP A 112 12.82 -7.72 17.13
C ASP A 112 12.74 -6.67 16.00
N LEU A 113 11.77 -6.78 15.06
CA LEU A 113 11.65 -5.99 13.82
C LEU A 113 12.80 -6.18 12.82
N ILE A 114 13.87 -6.89 13.19
CA ILE A 114 15.08 -7.07 12.39
C ILE A 114 15.10 -8.45 11.72
N THR A 115 14.80 -9.48 12.49
CA THR A 115 14.86 -10.88 12.05
C THR A 115 13.47 -11.40 11.75
N TRP A 116 13.17 -11.59 10.47
CA TRP A 116 11.86 -12.02 10.00
C TRP A 116 11.83 -13.49 9.61
N LYS A 117 10.77 -14.19 10.01
CA LYS A 117 10.51 -15.60 9.65
C LYS A 117 9.19 -15.69 8.90
N LYS A 118 9.22 -16.13 7.66
CA LYS A 118 8.01 -16.42 6.87
C LYS A 118 7.24 -17.56 7.52
N LEU A 119 5.90 -17.45 7.53
CA LEU A 119 5.06 -18.52 8.07
C LEU A 119 5.07 -19.75 7.15
N PRO A 120 5.05 -20.97 7.71
CA PRO A 120 4.95 -22.20 6.92
C PRO A 120 3.58 -22.35 6.24
N GLU A 121 2.55 -21.66 6.72
CA GLU A 121 1.19 -21.67 6.18
C GLU A 121 1.03 -20.82 4.90
N ASN A 122 2.07 -20.05 4.52
CA ASN A 122 2.01 -19.19 3.35
C ASN A 122 1.80 -19.94 2.01
N PRO A 123 1.03 -19.35 1.07
CA PRO A 123 0.31 -18.07 1.18
C PRO A 123 -0.92 -18.21 2.08
N VAL A 124 -1.26 -17.17 2.84
CA VAL A 124 -2.39 -17.21 3.78
C VAL A 124 -3.69 -16.70 3.19
N THR A 125 -3.64 -15.83 2.16
CA THR A 125 -4.82 -15.32 1.46
C THR A 125 -4.59 -15.18 -0.03
N GLU A 126 -5.67 -15.38 -0.80
CA GLU A 126 -5.75 -15.15 -2.25
C GLU A 126 -7.18 -14.77 -2.65
N ALA A 127 -7.37 -14.25 -3.87
CA ALA A 127 -8.69 -13.93 -4.37
C ALA A 127 -9.54 -15.20 -4.52
N VAL A 128 -10.80 -15.12 -4.10
CA VAL A 128 -11.77 -16.22 -4.22
C VAL A 128 -13.11 -15.74 -4.79
N ALA A 129 -13.74 -16.62 -5.59
CA ALA A 129 -15.12 -16.38 -6.01
C ALA A 129 -16.08 -16.53 -4.80
N PRO A 130 -17.27 -15.87 -4.82
CA PRO A 130 -17.80 -15.06 -5.91
C PRO A 130 -17.50 -13.56 -5.80
N HIS A 131 -16.64 -13.15 -4.85
CA HIS A 131 -16.43 -11.74 -4.56
C HIS A 131 -15.40 -11.09 -5.48
N TYR A 132 -14.36 -11.84 -5.85
CA TYR A 132 -13.18 -11.31 -6.52
C TYR A 132 -12.93 -11.96 -7.86
N GLU A 133 -12.45 -11.14 -8.82
CA GLU A 133 -12.08 -11.59 -10.17
C GLU A 133 -10.89 -12.54 -10.10
N LEU A 134 -11.04 -13.70 -10.70
CA LEU A 134 -9.98 -14.70 -10.81
C LEU A 134 -9.30 -14.62 -12.18
N MET A 135 -8.05 -15.06 -12.26
CA MET A 135 -7.33 -15.13 -13.54
C MET A 135 -8.10 -16.00 -14.55
N GLY A 136 -8.27 -15.46 -15.76
CA GLY A 136 -8.98 -16.15 -16.84
C GLY A 136 -10.51 -16.07 -16.79
N THR A 137 -11.10 -15.50 -15.74
CA THR A 137 -12.56 -15.30 -15.64
C THR A 137 -12.99 -13.88 -15.95
N GLY A 138 -12.06 -12.94 -15.89
CA GLY A 138 -12.30 -11.51 -16.05
C GLY A 138 -11.65 -10.91 -17.28
N GLN A 139 -11.53 -9.60 -17.27
CA GLN A 139 -10.97 -8.83 -18.38
C GLN A 139 -9.45 -8.81 -18.40
N ARG A 140 -8.82 -9.08 -17.26
CA ARG A 140 -7.38 -9.07 -17.10
C ARG A 140 -6.84 -10.48 -16.96
N LYS A 141 -5.63 -10.66 -17.48
CA LYS A 141 -4.88 -11.91 -17.37
C LYS A 141 -4.10 -11.99 -16.05
N MET A 142 -4.57 -11.32 -15.02
CA MET A 142 -3.90 -11.16 -13.75
C MET A 142 -4.87 -11.50 -12.62
N HIS A 143 -4.37 -12.18 -11.63
CA HIS A 143 -5.08 -12.48 -10.39
C HIS A 143 -4.65 -11.43 -9.38
N HIS A 144 -5.45 -10.39 -9.21
CA HIS A 144 -5.14 -9.23 -8.37
C HIS A 144 -5.36 -9.56 -6.90
N TRP A 145 -4.28 -9.69 -6.15
CA TRP A 145 -4.31 -9.85 -4.70
C TRP A 145 -2.97 -9.41 -4.12
N ARG A 146 -2.77 -8.08 -3.99
CA ARG A 146 -1.50 -7.50 -3.59
C ARG A 146 -1.65 -6.36 -2.59
N ASP A 147 -0.52 -5.92 -2.06
CA ASP A 147 -0.39 -4.78 -1.17
C ASP A 147 -1.20 -4.95 0.12
N PRO A 148 -1.02 -6.05 0.88
CA PRO A 148 -1.82 -6.30 2.05
C PRO A 148 -1.50 -5.30 3.17
N TYR A 149 -2.54 -4.63 3.67
CA TYR A 149 -2.48 -3.74 4.81
C TYR A 149 -3.23 -4.34 5.99
N LEU A 150 -2.54 -4.44 7.13
CA LEU A 150 -3.09 -4.99 8.36
C LEU A 150 -3.63 -3.89 9.26
N PHE A 151 -4.80 -4.10 9.86
CA PHE A 151 -5.28 -3.27 10.96
C PHE A 151 -5.94 -4.12 12.04
N ASP A 152 -5.60 -3.82 13.31
CA ASP A 152 -6.10 -4.53 14.47
C ASP A 152 -7.34 -3.86 15.04
N ARG A 153 -8.37 -4.65 15.33
CA ARG A 153 -9.60 -4.22 15.99
C ARG A 153 -9.72 -4.73 17.42
N GLY A 154 -8.68 -5.40 17.92
CA GLY A 154 -8.65 -6.02 19.24
C GLY A 154 -9.21 -7.45 19.23
N ASP A 155 -10.41 -7.66 18.71
CA ASP A 155 -11.04 -8.99 18.60
C ASP A 155 -10.55 -9.78 17.39
N ALA A 156 -10.11 -9.10 16.36
CA ALA A 156 -9.56 -9.69 15.15
C ALA A 156 -8.66 -8.69 14.40
N VAL A 157 -7.74 -9.22 13.61
CA VAL A 157 -6.97 -8.46 12.63
C VAL A 157 -7.62 -8.60 11.26
N TYR A 158 -7.71 -7.49 10.57
CA TYR A 158 -8.19 -7.41 9.20
C TYR A 158 -7.01 -7.15 8.25
N GLN A 159 -7.09 -7.75 7.07
CA GLN A 159 -6.17 -7.50 5.97
C GLN A 159 -6.96 -6.85 4.84
N LEU A 160 -6.53 -5.65 4.43
CA LEU A 160 -7.03 -4.97 3.25
C LEU A 160 -6.10 -5.25 2.09
N VAL A 161 -6.63 -5.51 0.89
CA VAL A 161 -5.83 -5.98 -0.24
C VAL A 161 -6.32 -5.32 -1.52
N CYS A 162 -5.40 -4.87 -2.37
CA CYS A 162 -5.73 -4.45 -3.73
C CYS A 162 -6.26 -5.65 -4.53
N ALA A 163 -7.52 -5.57 -4.96
CA ALA A 163 -8.19 -6.63 -5.71
C ALA A 163 -9.15 -6.05 -6.75
N ARG A 164 -9.83 -6.95 -7.47
CA ARG A 164 -10.86 -6.59 -8.44
C ARG A 164 -12.14 -7.37 -8.15
N ARG A 165 -13.28 -6.69 -8.28
CA ARG A 165 -14.59 -7.33 -8.16
C ARG A 165 -14.84 -8.28 -9.32
N ASP A 166 -15.45 -9.43 -9.03
CA ASP A 166 -15.87 -10.41 -10.06
C ASP A 166 -16.87 -9.82 -11.05
N LYS A 167 -17.71 -8.89 -10.60
CA LYS A 167 -18.79 -8.27 -11.39
C LYS A 167 -18.73 -6.74 -11.35
N GLY A 168 -19.21 -6.12 -12.41
CA GLY A 168 -19.33 -4.68 -12.56
C GLY A 168 -18.91 -4.23 -13.96
N PRO A 169 -19.12 -2.93 -14.27
CA PRO A 169 -18.68 -2.35 -15.52
C PRO A 169 -17.17 -2.45 -15.71
N THR A 170 -16.76 -2.42 -16.98
CA THR A 170 -15.35 -2.31 -17.34
C THR A 170 -14.79 -0.98 -16.85
N GLY A 171 -13.62 -0.99 -16.23
CA GLY A 171 -12.97 0.23 -15.71
C GLY A 171 -13.42 0.63 -14.30
N GLU A 172 -14.36 -0.13 -13.66
CA GLU A 172 -14.88 0.17 -12.33
C GLU A 172 -14.72 -1.00 -11.34
N ARG A 173 -13.91 -1.99 -11.67
CA ARG A 173 -13.79 -3.21 -10.87
C ARG A 173 -12.75 -3.14 -9.78
N GLY A 174 -11.91 -2.10 -9.76
CA GLY A 174 -10.96 -1.89 -8.66
C GLY A 174 -11.67 -1.86 -7.33
N THR A 175 -11.13 -2.59 -6.35
CA THR A 175 -11.71 -2.66 -5.01
C THR A 175 -10.66 -3.01 -3.98
N VAL A 176 -10.96 -2.67 -2.73
CA VAL A 176 -10.20 -3.12 -1.58
C VAL A 176 -10.87 -4.36 -1.01
N ALA A 177 -10.20 -5.48 -1.17
CA ALA A 177 -10.61 -6.74 -0.59
C ALA A 177 -10.39 -6.76 0.91
N MET A 178 -11.13 -7.62 1.61
CA MET A 178 -10.99 -7.83 3.04
C MET A 178 -10.79 -9.30 3.37
N ALA A 179 -9.88 -9.56 4.32
CA ALA A 179 -9.80 -10.82 5.03
C ALA A 179 -9.72 -10.57 6.53
N ARG A 180 -10.08 -11.56 7.35
CA ARG A 180 -10.10 -11.48 8.81
C ARG A 180 -9.40 -12.67 9.45
N SER A 181 -8.64 -12.44 10.50
CA SER A 181 -7.99 -13.49 11.28
C SER A 181 -8.05 -13.18 12.77
N GLN A 182 -8.09 -14.22 13.61
CA GLN A 182 -7.95 -14.10 15.06
C GLN A 182 -6.55 -14.50 15.55
N ASP A 183 -5.79 -15.24 14.73
CA ASP A 183 -4.51 -15.86 15.10
C ASP A 183 -3.36 -15.56 14.13
N MET A 184 -3.59 -14.69 13.12
CA MET A 184 -2.63 -14.32 12.08
C MET A 184 -2.22 -15.47 11.13
N ARG A 185 -2.83 -16.66 11.27
CA ARG A 185 -2.51 -17.87 10.49
C ARG A 185 -3.68 -18.33 9.63
N GLY A 186 -4.85 -18.46 10.23
CA GLY A 186 -6.10 -18.78 9.54
C GLY A 186 -6.86 -17.50 9.16
N TRP A 187 -7.21 -17.35 7.89
CA TRP A 187 -7.87 -16.17 7.36
C TRP A 187 -9.19 -16.50 6.68
N GLU A 188 -10.21 -15.75 7.01
CA GLU A 188 -11.51 -15.77 6.35
C GLU A 188 -11.57 -14.63 5.32
N ILE A 189 -11.81 -14.97 4.05
CA ILE A 189 -11.99 -13.98 2.99
C ILE A 189 -13.42 -13.43 3.07
N LEU A 190 -13.53 -12.11 3.17
CA LEU A 190 -14.80 -11.38 3.31
C LEU A 190 -15.18 -10.69 2.00
N PRO A 191 -16.44 -10.22 1.86
CA PRO A 191 -16.80 -9.30 0.79
C PRO A 191 -15.93 -8.04 0.83
N PRO A 192 -15.71 -7.37 -0.33
CA PRO A 192 -14.90 -6.16 -0.40
C PRO A 192 -15.48 -5.01 0.42
N LEU A 193 -14.64 -4.06 0.82
CA LEU A 193 -15.07 -2.79 1.41
C LEU A 193 -16.09 -2.10 0.50
N GLU A 194 -17.04 -1.44 1.12
CA GLU A 194 -17.99 -0.59 0.40
C GLU A 194 -17.38 0.81 0.21
N HIS A 195 -17.21 1.21 -1.05
CA HIS A 195 -16.62 2.49 -1.43
C HIS A 195 -17.17 2.98 -2.77
N ASP A 196 -17.03 4.29 -3.04
CA ASP A 196 -17.33 4.87 -4.34
C ASP A 196 -16.42 4.25 -5.41
N ARG A 197 -16.99 4.03 -6.59
CA ARG A 197 -16.26 3.44 -7.72
C ARG A 197 -15.66 4.54 -8.56
N MET A 198 -14.34 4.58 -8.61
CA MET A 198 -13.62 5.59 -9.38
C MET A 198 -12.49 5.04 -10.23
N SER A 199 -12.10 3.79 -10.04
CA SER A 199 -10.92 3.22 -10.70
C SER A 199 -11.05 1.72 -10.94
N ASP A 200 -10.28 1.22 -11.89
CA ASP A 200 -10.16 -0.20 -12.21
C ASP A 200 -9.10 -0.93 -11.35
N GLU A 201 -8.28 -0.18 -10.62
CA GLU A 201 -7.34 -0.67 -9.60
C GLU A 201 -7.21 0.32 -8.44
N MET A 202 -7.06 -0.20 -7.22
CA MET A 202 -6.82 0.57 -6.00
C MET A 202 -5.61 -0.05 -5.28
N GLU A 203 -4.41 0.40 -5.65
CA GLU A 203 -3.14 -0.17 -5.20
C GLU A 203 -2.74 0.40 -3.84
N VAL A 204 -1.97 -0.37 -3.07
CA VAL A 204 -1.43 0.02 -1.76
C VAL A 204 -2.51 0.59 -0.82
N PRO A 205 -3.64 -0.13 -0.62
CA PRO A 205 -4.72 0.36 0.22
C PRO A 205 -4.27 0.43 1.69
N GLN A 206 -4.63 1.52 2.37
CA GLN A 206 -4.35 1.74 3.78
C GLN A 206 -5.56 2.34 4.46
N LEU A 207 -5.67 2.16 5.78
CA LEU A 207 -6.79 2.63 6.57
C LEU A 207 -6.30 3.37 7.82
N TYR A 208 -6.71 4.61 7.98
CA TYR A 208 -6.34 5.45 9.12
C TYR A 208 -7.56 6.00 9.83
N ASN A 209 -7.50 6.05 11.16
CA ASN A 209 -8.45 6.81 11.97
C ASN A 209 -7.78 8.10 12.43
N ILE A 210 -8.28 9.24 11.95
CA ILE A 210 -7.77 10.56 12.32
C ILE A 210 -8.95 11.40 12.78
N ASN A 211 -8.90 11.87 14.02
CA ASN A 211 -9.94 12.68 14.65
C ASN A 211 -11.35 12.08 14.59
N GLY A 212 -11.44 10.73 14.62
CA GLY A 212 -12.71 10.00 14.65
C GLY A 212 -13.29 9.66 13.27
N LEU A 213 -12.73 10.17 12.18
CA LEU A 213 -13.07 9.77 10.82
C LEU A 213 -12.08 8.71 10.31
N TRP A 214 -12.56 7.86 9.41
CA TRP A 214 -11.77 6.83 8.76
C TRP A 214 -11.43 7.23 7.34
N TYR A 215 -10.15 7.09 6.99
CA TYR A 215 -9.62 7.45 5.68
C TYR A 215 -9.07 6.21 5.00
N LEU A 216 -9.66 5.85 3.87
CA LEU A 216 -9.12 4.85 2.96
C LEU A 216 -8.17 5.56 2.00
N VAL A 217 -6.88 5.29 2.12
CA VAL A 217 -5.83 5.82 1.24
C VAL A 217 -5.41 4.74 0.26
N PHE A 218 -5.20 5.09 -0.99
CA PHE A 218 -4.76 4.19 -2.05
C PHE A 218 -4.12 4.98 -3.19
N CYS A 219 -3.47 4.29 -4.10
CA CYS A 219 -2.96 4.90 -5.33
C CYS A 219 -3.51 4.20 -6.57
N THR A 220 -3.50 4.90 -7.71
CA THR A 220 -3.89 4.35 -9.00
C THR A 220 -3.30 5.15 -10.16
N LEU A 221 -3.24 4.53 -11.33
CA LEU A 221 -2.82 5.19 -12.55
C LEU A 221 -3.98 5.98 -13.15
N GLY A 222 -3.71 7.16 -13.70
CA GLY A 222 -4.73 8.00 -14.32
C GLY A 222 -5.54 7.28 -15.42
N ARG A 223 -4.89 6.37 -16.17
CA ARG A 223 -5.56 5.54 -17.20
C ARG A 223 -6.54 4.51 -16.63
N PHE A 224 -6.52 4.26 -15.32
CA PHE A 224 -7.44 3.34 -14.64
C PHE A 224 -8.60 4.05 -13.96
N LEU A 225 -8.57 5.38 -13.88
CA LEU A 225 -9.71 6.15 -13.42
C LEU A 225 -10.90 5.96 -14.37
N THR A 226 -12.11 5.96 -13.83
CA THR A 226 -13.31 5.99 -14.66
C THR A 226 -13.33 7.27 -15.49
N PRO A 227 -13.95 7.28 -16.68
CA PRO A 227 -14.03 8.49 -17.51
C PRO A 227 -14.66 9.69 -16.78
N GLU A 228 -15.67 9.42 -15.94
CA GLU A 228 -16.34 10.43 -15.14
C GLU A 228 -15.40 11.05 -14.11
N HIS A 229 -14.62 10.23 -13.41
CA HIS A 229 -13.66 10.71 -12.41
C HIS A 229 -12.47 11.42 -13.07
N ALA A 230 -11.91 10.86 -14.15
CA ALA A 230 -10.82 11.46 -14.91
C ALA A 230 -11.18 12.85 -15.47
N ALA A 231 -12.43 13.06 -15.88
CA ALA A 231 -12.90 14.34 -16.38
C ALA A 231 -12.82 15.50 -15.36
N GLN A 232 -12.78 15.20 -14.05
CA GLN A 232 -12.64 16.23 -13.01
C GLN A 232 -11.28 16.90 -13.02
N PHE A 233 -10.25 16.25 -13.58
CA PHE A 233 -8.89 16.80 -13.67
C PHE A 233 -8.68 17.73 -14.87
N GLY A 234 -9.55 17.67 -15.90
CA GLY A 234 -9.34 18.40 -17.15
C GLY A 234 -7.99 18.05 -17.79
N ASP A 235 -7.21 19.08 -18.14
CA ASP A 235 -5.90 18.92 -18.76
C ASP A 235 -4.79 18.50 -17.76
N ARG A 236 -5.10 18.43 -16.46
CA ARG A 236 -4.14 18.07 -15.39
C ARG A 236 -4.30 16.63 -14.88
N LEU A 237 -4.86 15.73 -15.69
CA LEU A 237 -4.97 14.33 -15.31
C LEU A 237 -3.58 13.74 -15.01
N PRO A 238 -3.31 13.30 -13.77
CA PRO A 238 -2.00 12.76 -13.42
C PRO A 238 -1.77 11.40 -14.10
N GLU A 239 -0.54 11.09 -14.45
CA GLU A 239 -0.20 9.74 -14.93
C GLU A 239 -0.45 8.70 -13.83
N ARG A 240 -0.11 9.04 -12.59
CA ARG A 240 -0.32 8.25 -11.38
C ARG A 240 -0.46 9.17 -10.17
N SER A 241 -1.27 8.81 -9.20
CA SER A 241 -1.44 9.62 -7.99
C SER A 241 -1.98 8.83 -6.81
N ASN A 242 -2.03 9.49 -5.65
CA ASN A 242 -2.56 8.98 -4.40
C ASN A 242 -3.88 9.66 -4.06
N PHE A 243 -4.82 8.90 -3.55
CA PHE A 243 -6.20 9.32 -3.30
C PHE A 243 -6.62 8.96 -1.88
N SER A 244 -7.59 9.69 -1.35
CA SER A 244 -8.28 9.36 -0.11
C SER A 244 -9.79 9.40 -0.26
N MET A 245 -10.46 8.51 0.46
CA MET A 245 -11.91 8.48 0.67
C MET A 245 -12.20 8.52 2.16
N VAL A 246 -13.35 9.05 2.56
CA VAL A 246 -13.72 9.25 3.97
C VAL A 246 -14.94 8.42 4.32
N SER A 247 -14.99 7.94 5.58
CA SER A 247 -16.13 7.24 6.18
C SER A 247 -16.18 7.46 7.69
N ASP A 248 -17.39 7.32 8.26
CA ASP A 248 -17.58 7.25 9.71
C ASP A 248 -17.26 5.86 10.30
N SER A 249 -17.01 4.88 9.43
CA SER A 249 -16.80 3.47 9.82
C SER A 249 -15.55 2.89 9.14
N PRO A 250 -14.77 2.01 9.82
CA PRO A 250 -13.63 1.33 9.20
C PRO A 250 -14.02 0.37 8.08
N PHE A 251 -15.29 0.04 7.95
CA PHE A 251 -15.82 -0.87 6.93
C PHE A 251 -16.59 -0.14 5.82
N GLY A 252 -16.61 1.19 5.83
CA GLY A 252 -17.31 2.01 4.86
C GLY A 252 -18.79 2.27 5.22
N PRO A 253 -19.59 2.82 4.29
CA PRO A 253 -19.17 3.14 2.93
C PRO A 253 -18.19 4.32 2.87
N PHE A 254 -17.10 4.17 2.10
CA PHE A 254 -16.12 5.22 1.87
C PHE A 254 -16.56 6.10 0.69
N ARG A 255 -16.48 7.42 0.89
CA ARG A 255 -16.89 8.43 -0.09
C ARG A 255 -15.71 9.27 -0.54
N ILE A 256 -15.67 9.54 -1.84
CA ILE A 256 -14.68 10.45 -2.41
C ILE A 256 -15.27 11.85 -2.52
N HIS A 257 -14.49 12.86 -2.17
CA HIS A 257 -14.87 14.28 -2.29
C HIS A 257 -13.98 14.94 -3.35
N GLY A 258 -14.61 15.58 -4.34
CA GLY A 258 -13.88 16.16 -5.47
C GLY A 258 -13.04 15.10 -6.19
N THR A 259 -11.80 15.43 -6.53
CA THR A 259 -10.86 14.47 -7.13
C THR A 259 -10.35 13.44 -6.12
N GLY A 260 -10.41 13.72 -4.82
CA GLY A 260 -9.84 12.91 -3.75
C GLY A 260 -8.30 12.81 -3.77
N GLN A 261 -7.63 13.53 -4.65
CA GLN A 261 -6.18 13.55 -4.77
C GLN A 261 -5.55 14.17 -3.53
N ILE A 262 -4.56 13.50 -2.92
CA ILE A 262 -3.93 13.95 -1.67
C ILE A 262 -2.89 15.02 -1.93
N VAL A 263 -2.06 14.83 -2.96
CA VAL A 263 -1.01 15.77 -3.38
C VAL A 263 -1.25 16.14 -4.82
N GLU A 264 -1.51 17.43 -5.08
CA GLU A 264 -1.44 17.95 -6.44
C GLU A 264 0.03 18.11 -6.83
N HIS A 265 0.41 17.64 -7.99
CA HIS A 265 1.77 17.74 -8.50
C HIS A 265 1.76 18.17 -9.97
N ASP A 266 2.85 18.80 -10.40
CA ASP A 266 3.02 19.24 -11.77
C ASP A 266 3.21 18.03 -12.72
N PRO A 267 2.86 18.19 -14.00
CA PRO A 267 3.13 17.17 -15.00
C PRO A 267 4.63 16.82 -15.05
N GLY A 268 4.95 15.55 -14.83
CA GLY A 268 6.34 15.05 -14.77
C GLY A 268 6.86 14.78 -13.36
N GLU A 269 6.25 15.36 -12.32
CA GLU A 269 6.47 14.92 -10.95
C GLU A 269 5.68 13.64 -10.68
N VAL A 270 6.29 12.73 -9.97
CA VAL A 270 5.65 11.47 -9.61
C VAL A 270 5.76 11.26 -8.12
N PHE A 271 4.60 11.22 -7.44
CA PHE A 271 4.44 10.72 -6.09
C PHE A 271 3.46 9.57 -6.13
N TYR A 272 3.93 8.37 -5.83
CA TYR A 272 3.13 7.14 -5.95
C TYR A 272 3.36 6.19 -4.79
N ALA A 273 2.43 5.25 -4.57
CA ALA A 273 2.47 4.29 -3.47
C ALA A 273 2.74 4.96 -2.11
N ALA A 274 2.12 6.13 -1.91
CA ALA A 274 2.32 6.92 -0.71
C ALA A 274 1.69 6.25 0.50
N GLN A 275 2.35 6.40 1.65
CA GLN A 275 1.82 6.00 2.94
C GLN A 275 1.89 7.16 3.94
N LEU A 276 0.95 7.18 4.88
CA LEU A 276 0.95 8.13 5.97
C LEU A 276 1.76 7.58 7.14
N VAL A 277 2.55 8.46 7.73
CA VAL A 277 3.31 8.19 8.94
C VAL A 277 2.97 9.25 9.97
N LYS A 278 2.53 8.83 11.14
CA LYS A 278 2.41 9.74 12.28
C LYS A 278 3.75 9.78 13.01
N LEU A 279 4.36 10.97 13.09
CA LEU A 279 5.54 11.19 13.90
C LEU A 279 5.21 12.25 14.95
N LYS A 280 5.19 11.84 16.24
CA LYS A 280 4.68 12.65 17.34
C LYS A 280 3.21 13.02 17.11
N GLU A 281 2.89 14.32 17.04
CA GLU A 281 1.52 14.79 16.83
C GLU A 281 1.18 15.04 15.36
N ASP A 282 2.17 15.03 14.46
CA ASP A 282 2.02 15.45 13.08
C ASP A 282 1.94 14.25 12.14
N TRP A 283 1.17 14.40 11.07
CA TRP A 283 1.05 13.44 9.99
C TRP A 283 1.86 13.85 8.77
N TYR A 284 2.56 12.90 8.22
CA TYR A 284 3.38 13.05 7.02
C TYR A 284 3.03 11.99 6.00
N LEU A 285 3.14 12.34 4.74
CA LEU A 285 3.07 11.43 3.62
C LEU A 285 4.48 11.22 3.08
N LEU A 286 4.86 9.96 2.90
CA LEU A 286 6.06 9.56 2.18
C LEU A 286 5.64 8.71 0.98
N ALA A 287 6.25 8.96 -0.18
CA ALA A 287 5.88 8.34 -1.44
C ALA A 287 7.12 7.88 -2.21
N THR A 288 6.93 6.97 -3.13
CA THR A 288 7.88 6.76 -4.21
C THR A 288 7.87 7.98 -5.11
N ALA A 289 8.99 8.70 -5.14
CA ALA A 289 9.22 9.83 -6.03
C ALA A 289 10.15 9.40 -7.17
N LYS A 290 9.94 9.96 -8.35
CA LYS A 290 10.79 9.71 -9.51
C LYS A 290 11.34 11.01 -10.06
N ASP A 291 12.64 11.01 -10.32
CA ASP A 291 13.33 12.09 -11.01
C ASP A 291 14.33 11.52 -12.03
N GLU A 292 15.27 12.37 -12.48
CA GLU A 292 16.32 12.00 -13.45
C GLU A 292 17.27 10.91 -12.94
N LEU A 293 17.38 10.74 -11.60
CA LEU A 293 18.25 9.74 -10.96
C LEU A 293 17.53 8.40 -10.69
N GLY A 294 16.24 8.31 -10.95
CA GLY A 294 15.45 7.09 -10.74
C GLY A 294 14.40 7.21 -9.63
N GLU A 295 13.90 6.07 -9.17
CA GLU A 295 12.89 6.00 -8.12
C GLU A 295 13.55 5.95 -6.74
N ARG A 296 12.99 6.70 -5.79
CA ARG A 296 13.47 6.85 -4.40
C ARG A 296 12.32 7.23 -3.47
N ILE A 297 12.54 7.15 -2.17
CA ILE A 297 11.56 7.61 -1.18
C ILE A 297 11.67 9.13 -1.02
N SER A 298 10.54 9.82 -1.11
CA SER A 298 10.43 11.27 -1.00
C SER A 298 10.89 11.79 0.37
N ASP A 299 11.15 13.10 0.45
CA ASP A 299 11.13 13.78 1.74
C ASP A 299 9.70 13.76 2.31
N PRO A 300 9.53 13.89 3.65
CA PRO A 300 8.22 13.89 4.27
C PRO A 300 7.40 15.10 3.84
N ILE A 301 6.18 14.87 3.37
CA ILE A 301 5.21 15.90 2.99
C ILE A 301 4.22 16.04 4.14
N PRO A 302 4.15 17.18 4.85
CA PRO A 302 3.15 17.37 5.89
C PRO A 302 1.73 17.28 5.32
N VAL A 303 0.83 16.64 6.04
CA VAL A 303 -0.58 16.49 5.64
C VAL A 303 -1.51 16.83 6.79
N TYR A 304 -2.73 17.23 6.47
CA TYR A 304 -3.86 17.31 7.41
C TYR A 304 -5.05 16.52 6.87
N ALA A 305 -6.00 16.24 7.75
CA ALA A 305 -7.19 15.47 7.41
C ALA A 305 -8.44 16.21 7.89
N ASP A 306 -9.48 16.23 7.05
CA ASP A 306 -10.80 16.79 7.35
C ASP A 306 -11.93 15.92 6.77
N GLU A 307 -13.17 16.39 6.83
CA GLU A 307 -14.35 15.66 6.34
C GLU A 307 -14.34 15.41 4.82
N THR A 308 -13.44 16.06 4.08
CA THR A 308 -13.32 15.88 2.62
C THR A 308 -12.18 14.97 2.21
N GLY A 309 -11.24 14.67 3.09
CA GLY A 309 -10.12 13.77 2.80
C GLY A 309 -8.82 14.12 3.53
N ILE A 310 -7.75 13.63 2.97
CA ILE A 310 -6.38 13.94 3.39
C ILE A 310 -5.75 14.87 2.36
N HIS A 311 -5.10 15.92 2.83
CA HIS A 311 -4.57 17.00 2.00
C HIS A 311 -3.12 17.30 2.35
N ALA A 312 -2.28 17.48 1.33
CA ALA A 312 -0.93 18.01 1.55
C ALA A 312 -0.97 19.48 2.01
N VAL A 313 -0.12 19.81 2.97
CA VAL A 313 0.07 21.21 3.39
C VAL A 313 0.88 21.92 2.32
N THR A 314 0.23 22.82 1.57
CA THR A 314 0.91 23.69 0.62
C THR A 314 1.27 25.02 1.29
N SER A 315 2.22 25.77 0.71
CA SER A 315 2.58 27.10 1.21
C SER A 315 1.40 28.09 1.26
N ALA A 316 0.31 27.79 0.53
CA ALA A 316 -0.93 28.55 0.52
C ALA A 316 -1.94 28.12 1.60
N SER A 317 -1.81 26.91 2.15
CA SER A 317 -2.75 26.31 3.12
C SER A 317 -2.30 26.38 4.57
N SER A 318 -1.20 27.08 4.90
CA SER A 318 -0.78 27.26 6.29
C SER A 318 -1.91 27.98 7.05
N PRO A 319 -2.50 27.38 8.10
CA PRO A 319 -3.48 28.07 8.92
C PRO A 319 -2.79 29.31 9.52
N GLN A 320 -3.35 30.49 9.28
CA GLN A 320 -2.93 31.71 9.99
C GLN A 320 -3.11 31.44 11.48
N ALA A 321 -2.01 31.45 12.23
CA ALA A 321 -2.08 31.38 13.68
C ALA A 321 -3.04 32.47 14.18
N PRO A 322 -3.98 32.16 15.08
CA PRO A 322 -4.85 33.16 15.68
C PRO A 322 -3.98 34.18 16.44
N CYS A 323 -4.16 35.46 16.11
CA CYS A 323 -3.56 36.59 16.82
C CYS A 323 -3.94 36.63 18.30
#